data_0ef4fac5927c07b7cbf7dacc616ee406
#
_entry.id   0ef4fac5927c07b7cbf7dacc616ee406
#
_cell.length_a   1.000
_cell.length_b   1.000
_cell.length_c   1.000
_cell.angle_alpha   90.00
_cell.angle_beta   90.00
_cell.angle_gamma   90.00
#
_symmetry.space_group_name_H-M   'P 1'
#
loop_
_entity.id
_entity.type
_entity.pdbx_description
1 polymer ?
#
loop_
_entity_poly.entity_id
_entity_poly.type
_entity_poly.pdbx_seq_one_letter_code
_entity_poly.pdbx_strand_id
1 'polypeptide(L)'
;SAGEQDPFFEEAAHAIVLSQQGSTSMIQRRFCIGYNRAGRLMDQLEKEGIVGPAQGSKPREVYVKSIDELNLKLAKLAKHPHSTIHQTAPINELLSAQTRTSENQIKQEDLQKKGFCERSQGKEAVEVLNSMDALNSLIGLASVKEELSSMVNFIKLNRKRTEQGLPVTQIAYHCVFTGNPGTGKTTVARLLAGIFKELGVLKKGQLVETDRSGLVAEYIGQTAVKTNKIIDTALDGVLFIDEAYTLAQGGSQDYGHEAIATLLKRMEDNRDRLIVVLAGYGSEMKTFIESNPGLRSRFNRYINFPDYTPNELLEIFQSYLV
;
A
#
# COMPACT_ATOMS: atom_id res chain seq x y z
N SER A 1 -20.14 -21.75 13.61
CA SER A 1 -19.11 -21.35 14.57
C SER A 1 -19.30 -19.88 14.94
N ALA A 2 -20.05 -19.65 16.01
CA ALA A 2 -20.22 -18.35 16.64
C ALA A 2 -19.19 -18.26 17.77
N GLY A 3 -18.29 -17.25 17.73
CA GLY A 3 -17.51 -16.95 18.91
C GLY A 3 -16.14 -16.33 18.74
N GLU A 4 -15.57 -16.31 17.55
CA GLU A 4 -14.22 -15.74 17.37
C GLU A 4 -14.31 -14.32 16.83
N GLN A 5 -13.73 -13.38 17.59
CA GLN A 5 -13.67 -11.98 17.19
C GLN A 5 -12.82 -11.85 15.92
N ASP A 6 -13.30 -11.10 14.92
CA ASP A 6 -12.55 -10.92 13.67
C ASP A 6 -11.22 -10.21 13.98
N PRO A 7 -10.09 -10.68 13.41
CA PRO A 7 -8.78 -10.06 13.62
C PRO A 7 -8.70 -8.55 13.30
N PHE A 8 -9.61 -8.03 12.48
CA PHE A 8 -9.70 -6.61 12.14
C PHE A 8 -10.64 -5.81 13.05
N PHE A 9 -11.16 -6.42 14.13
CA PHE A 9 -12.17 -5.78 14.97
C PHE A 9 -11.69 -4.45 15.56
N GLU A 10 -10.52 -4.43 16.20
CA GLU A 10 -9.97 -3.23 16.84
C GLU A 10 -9.63 -2.15 15.83
N GLU A 11 -8.99 -2.52 14.71
CA GLU A 11 -8.63 -1.59 13.64
C GLU A 11 -9.87 -1.02 12.94
N ALA A 12 -10.92 -1.82 12.77
CA ALA A 12 -12.19 -1.37 12.22
C ALA A 12 -12.91 -0.42 13.18
N ALA A 13 -12.89 -0.69 14.48
CA ALA A 13 -13.41 0.19 15.50
C ALA A 13 -12.73 1.57 15.46
N HIS A 14 -11.40 1.59 15.43
CA HIS A 14 -10.62 2.82 15.28
C HIS A 14 -10.95 3.58 14.00
N ALA A 15 -11.03 2.88 12.85
CA ALA A 15 -11.36 3.47 11.57
C ALA A 15 -12.73 4.14 11.56
N ILE A 16 -13.75 3.50 12.16
CA ILE A 16 -15.12 4.01 12.25
C ILE A 16 -15.18 5.23 13.18
N VAL A 17 -14.53 5.17 14.32
CA VAL A 17 -14.54 6.28 15.29
C VAL A 17 -13.79 7.50 14.75
N LEU A 18 -12.66 7.29 14.06
CA LEU A 18 -11.91 8.38 13.41
C LEU A 18 -12.71 9.05 12.30
N SER A 19 -13.40 8.27 11.46
CA SER A 19 -14.17 8.80 10.34
C SER A 19 -15.57 9.27 10.72
N GLN A 20 -16.06 8.88 11.93
CA GLN A 20 -17.45 9.06 12.37
C GLN A 20 -18.48 8.55 11.34
N GLN A 21 -18.13 7.49 10.60
CA GLN A 21 -18.97 6.88 9.59
C GLN A 21 -19.04 5.36 9.76
N GLY A 22 -20.18 4.86 10.21
CA GLY A 22 -20.46 3.42 10.34
C GLY A 22 -20.85 2.76 9.01
N SER A 23 -19.93 2.79 8.01
CA SER A 23 -20.21 2.31 6.65
C SER A 23 -19.55 0.96 6.38
N THR A 24 -20.36 -0.07 6.06
CA THR A 24 -19.87 -1.39 5.64
C THR A 24 -18.98 -1.31 4.40
N SER A 25 -19.32 -0.43 3.44
CA SER A 25 -18.52 -0.23 2.23
C SER A 25 -17.20 0.49 2.50
N MET A 26 -17.12 1.31 3.54
CA MET A 26 -15.87 1.92 3.99
C MET A 26 -14.94 0.85 4.59
N ILE A 27 -15.47 -0.01 5.47
CA ILE A 27 -14.75 -1.14 6.06
C ILE A 27 -14.28 -2.10 4.96
N GLN A 28 -15.15 -2.46 4.02
CA GLN A 28 -14.80 -3.31 2.90
C GLN A 28 -13.61 -2.77 2.10
N ARG A 29 -13.63 -1.49 1.77
CA ARG A 29 -12.55 -0.83 1.02
C ARG A 29 -11.27 -0.68 1.82
N ARG A 30 -11.37 -0.26 3.09
CA ARG A 30 -10.22 0.02 3.94
C ARG A 30 -9.43 -1.25 4.28
N PHE A 31 -10.13 -2.36 4.53
CA PHE A 31 -9.52 -3.64 4.93
C PHE A 31 -9.43 -4.65 3.78
N CYS A 32 -9.85 -4.27 2.56
CA CYS A 32 -9.84 -5.16 1.38
C CYS A 32 -10.53 -6.51 1.62
N ILE A 33 -11.63 -6.51 2.36
CA ILE A 33 -12.40 -7.71 2.71
C ILE A 33 -13.71 -7.80 1.93
N GLY A 34 -14.22 -9.03 1.73
CA GLY A 34 -15.49 -9.24 1.05
C GLY A 34 -16.67 -8.66 1.83
N TYR A 35 -17.77 -8.30 1.12
CA TYR A 35 -18.97 -7.69 1.71
C TYR A 35 -19.52 -8.46 2.90
N ASN A 36 -19.59 -9.80 2.80
CA ASN A 36 -20.11 -10.66 3.87
C ASN A 36 -19.23 -10.62 5.14
N ARG A 37 -17.91 -10.48 4.99
CA ARG A 37 -17.01 -10.36 6.13
C ARG A 37 -17.08 -8.96 6.74
N ALA A 38 -17.15 -7.92 5.91
CA ALA A 38 -17.36 -6.55 6.37
C ALA A 38 -18.70 -6.41 7.12
N GLY A 39 -19.76 -7.06 6.64
CA GLY A 39 -21.05 -7.11 7.32
C GLY A 39 -20.97 -7.73 8.72
N ARG A 40 -20.35 -8.91 8.84
CA ARG A 40 -20.14 -9.57 10.13
C ARG A 40 -19.29 -8.74 11.09
N LEU A 41 -18.29 -8.07 10.58
CA LEU A 41 -17.45 -7.16 11.38
C LEU A 41 -18.25 -5.97 11.90
N MET A 42 -19.13 -5.39 11.07
CA MET A 42 -20.06 -4.35 11.47
C MET A 42 -21.08 -4.84 12.52
N ASP A 43 -21.52 -6.09 12.43
CA ASP A 43 -22.42 -6.68 13.41
C ASP A 43 -21.71 -6.96 14.75
N GLN A 44 -20.42 -7.31 14.74
CA GLN A 44 -19.59 -7.39 15.94
C GLN A 44 -19.43 -6.02 16.62
N LEU A 45 -19.19 -4.97 15.83
CA LEU A 45 -19.07 -3.60 16.33
C LEU A 45 -20.41 -3.06 16.90
N GLU A 46 -21.54 -3.46 16.33
CA GLU A 46 -22.88 -3.16 16.87
C GLU A 46 -23.09 -3.87 18.20
N LYS A 47 -22.78 -5.17 18.28
CA LYS A 47 -22.89 -5.96 19.50
C LYS A 47 -22.13 -5.35 20.68
N GLU A 48 -20.95 -4.82 20.39
CA GLU A 48 -20.12 -4.12 21.37
C GLU A 48 -20.54 -2.64 21.56
N GLY A 49 -21.59 -2.19 20.90
CA GLY A 49 -22.14 -0.85 21.06
C GLY A 49 -21.19 0.26 20.60
N ILE A 50 -20.39 0.01 19.58
CA ILE A 50 -19.53 1.00 18.94
C ILE A 50 -20.31 1.72 17.84
N VAL A 51 -21.15 0.96 17.10
CA VAL A 51 -22.06 1.49 16.09
C VAL A 51 -23.50 1.09 16.41
N GLY A 52 -24.44 1.82 15.84
CA GLY A 52 -25.87 1.55 15.92
C GLY A 52 -26.33 0.46 14.93
N PRO A 53 -27.63 0.08 15.01
CA PRO A 53 -28.22 -0.93 14.16
C PRO A 53 -28.24 -0.53 12.68
N ALA A 54 -28.28 -1.54 11.80
CA ALA A 54 -28.37 -1.33 10.38
C ALA A 54 -29.68 -0.60 9.99
N GLN A 55 -29.56 0.48 9.24
CA GLN A 55 -30.69 1.29 8.73
C GLN A 55 -30.77 1.24 7.20
N GLY A 56 -30.96 0.05 6.64
CA GLY A 56 -30.99 -0.16 5.18
C GLY A 56 -29.63 0.15 4.53
N SER A 57 -29.61 1.01 3.53
CA SER A 57 -28.39 1.39 2.79
C SER A 57 -27.63 2.59 3.38
N LYS A 58 -28.14 3.19 4.47
CA LYS A 58 -27.49 4.33 5.11
C LYS A 58 -26.33 3.88 6.01
N PRO A 59 -25.28 4.68 6.19
CA PRO A 59 -24.25 4.42 7.20
C PRO A 59 -24.87 4.31 8.60
N ARG A 60 -24.39 3.35 9.41
CA ARG A 60 -24.81 3.20 10.79
C ARG A 60 -24.32 4.38 11.63
N GLU A 61 -25.07 4.76 12.63
CA GLU A 61 -24.67 5.81 13.57
C GLU A 61 -23.46 5.33 14.40
N VAL A 62 -22.50 6.23 14.69
CA VAL A 62 -21.34 5.93 15.53
C VAL A 62 -21.60 6.47 16.92
N TYR A 63 -21.67 5.56 17.90
CA TYR A 63 -21.98 5.91 19.29
C TYR A 63 -20.77 6.42 20.06
N VAL A 64 -19.59 5.91 19.76
CA VAL A 64 -18.33 6.33 20.37
C VAL A 64 -17.80 7.58 19.64
N LYS A 65 -17.56 8.66 20.37
CA LYS A 65 -17.24 9.96 19.78
C LYS A 65 -15.73 10.29 19.78
N SER A 66 -14.93 9.61 20.60
CA SER A 66 -13.49 9.86 20.70
C SER A 66 -12.69 8.56 20.75
N ILE A 67 -11.42 8.64 20.38
CA ILE A 67 -10.47 7.51 20.46
C ILE A 67 -10.23 7.10 21.91
N ASP A 68 -10.19 8.05 22.84
CA ASP A 68 -9.98 7.76 24.27
C ASP A 68 -11.14 6.94 24.83
N GLU A 69 -12.38 7.28 24.47
CA GLU A 69 -13.58 6.53 24.83
C GLU A 69 -13.54 5.12 24.22
N LEU A 70 -13.10 4.97 22.97
CA LEU A 70 -12.92 3.68 22.31
C LEU A 70 -11.89 2.83 23.05
N ASN A 71 -10.72 3.37 23.33
CA ASN A 71 -9.65 2.64 24.04
C ASN A 71 -10.07 2.17 25.42
N LEU A 72 -10.83 3.00 26.15
CA LEU A 72 -11.39 2.60 27.45
C LEU A 72 -12.39 1.45 27.30
N LYS A 73 -13.17 1.44 26.23
CA LYS A 73 -14.15 0.40 25.94
C LYS A 73 -13.48 -0.91 25.52
N LEU A 74 -12.48 -0.85 24.63
CA LEU A 74 -11.68 -2.02 24.23
C LEU A 74 -10.91 -2.63 25.40
N ALA A 75 -10.35 -1.81 26.29
CA ALA A 75 -9.69 -2.28 27.51
C ALA A 75 -10.64 -3.00 28.50
N LYS A 76 -11.91 -2.63 28.51
CA LYS A 76 -12.94 -3.35 29.30
C LYS A 76 -13.31 -4.68 28.66
N LEU A 77 -13.39 -4.75 27.32
CA LEU A 77 -13.66 -5.98 26.57
C LEU A 77 -12.52 -7.01 26.74
N ALA A 78 -11.28 -6.56 26.74
CA ALA A 78 -10.10 -7.41 26.96
C ALA A 78 -10.04 -8.01 28.39
N LYS A 79 -10.72 -7.41 29.37
CA LYS A 79 -10.77 -7.90 30.76
C LYS A 79 -11.89 -8.94 31.04
N HIS A 80 -12.75 -9.22 30.07
CA HIS A 80 -13.79 -10.25 30.15
C HIS A 80 -13.73 -11.19 28.95
N PRO A 81 -12.74 -12.10 28.87
CA PRO A 81 -12.86 -13.23 27.97
C PRO A 81 -13.88 -14.19 28.53
N HIS A 82 -14.87 -14.56 27.74
CA HIS A 82 -15.83 -15.63 28.09
C HIS A 82 -15.06 -16.89 28.45
N SER A 83 -15.30 -17.30 29.69
CA SER A 83 -14.73 -18.46 30.35
C SER A 83 -14.97 -19.75 29.59
N THR A 84 -13.93 -20.46 29.25
CA THR A 84 -13.89 -21.92 29.38
C THR A 84 -12.53 -22.30 29.93
N ILE A 85 -12.57 -22.91 31.09
CA ILE A 85 -11.48 -23.30 31.94
C ILE A 85 -10.66 -24.42 31.28
N HIS A 86 -9.35 -24.23 31.12
CA HIS A 86 -8.38 -25.29 31.38
C HIS A 86 -7.14 -24.66 32.05
N GLN A 87 -7.01 -25.10 33.32
CA GLN A 87 -5.89 -24.83 34.19
C GLN A 87 -4.62 -25.41 33.58
N THR A 88 -3.59 -24.58 33.44
CA THR A 88 -2.20 -25.01 33.61
C THR A 88 -1.42 -23.87 34.25
N ALA A 89 -0.64 -24.24 35.24
CA ALA A 89 0.04 -23.43 36.25
C ALA A 89 1.12 -22.45 35.72
N PRO A 90 1.61 -21.52 36.54
CA PRO A 90 2.42 -20.38 36.15
C PRO A 90 3.87 -20.76 35.89
N ILE A 91 4.39 -20.41 34.73
CA ILE A 91 5.82 -20.46 34.41
C ILE A 91 6.43 -19.10 34.81
N ASN A 92 6.79 -19.02 36.08
CA ASN A 92 7.58 -17.92 36.61
C ASN A 92 8.73 -18.47 37.48
N GLU A 93 9.53 -19.38 36.87
CA GLU A 93 10.76 -19.85 37.52
C GLU A 93 11.68 -20.53 36.50
N LEU A 94 12.23 -19.78 35.53
CA LEU A 94 13.33 -20.27 34.69
C LEU A 94 14.07 -19.12 33.95
N LEU A 95 14.27 -18.01 34.66
CA LEU A 95 15.08 -16.89 34.13
C LEU A 95 16.09 -16.36 35.15
N SER A 96 16.69 -17.28 35.93
CA SER A 96 17.79 -16.91 36.82
C SER A 96 18.77 -18.06 37.03
N ALA A 97 19.37 -18.58 36.00
CA ALA A 97 20.62 -19.32 36.08
C ALA A 97 21.12 -19.65 34.68
N GLN A 98 21.90 -18.78 34.09
CA GLN A 98 22.97 -19.10 33.14
C GLN A 98 23.57 -17.82 32.56
N THR A 99 24.13 -17.01 33.43
CA THR A 99 25.20 -16.06 33.09
C THR A 99 26.38 -16.41 33.94
N ARG A 100 27.31 -17.14 33.39
CA ARG A 100 28.75 -17.13 33.67
C ARG A 100 29.44 -18.37 33.10
N THR A 101 30.57 -18.12 32.43
CA THR A 101 31.57 -19.01 31.91
C THR A 101 31.45 -19.46 30.46
N SER A 102 32.11 -18.73 29.59
CA SER A 102 33.17 -19.24 28.71
C SER A 102 33.67 -18.10 27.81
N GLU A 103 34.47 -17.20 28.35
CA GLU A 103 35.50 -16.48 27.58
C GLU A 103 36.68 -17.41 27.36
N ASN A 104 37.25 -17.28 26.19
CA ASN A 104 38.54 -17.70 25.70
C ASN A 104 38.63 -18.93 24.81
N GLN A 105 39.23 -18.63 23.68
CA GLN A 105 39.87 -19.50 22.69
C GLN A 105 39.00 -19.97 21.49
N ILE A 106 38.89 -19.11 20.50
CA ILE A 106 38.83 -19.53 19.09
C ILE A 106 39.82 -18.68 18.30
N LYS A 107 40.75 -19.39 17.66
CA LYS A 107 41.96 -18.91 16.98
C LYS A 107 41.67 -18.11 15.69
N GLN A 108 42.64 -17.27 15.37
CA GLN A 108 42.78 -16.30 14.29
C GLN A 108 42.80 -16.83 12.85
N GLU A 109 42.21 -17.96 12.49
CA GLU A 109 42.27 -18.48 11.12
C GLU A 109 40.96 -18.48 10.33
N ASP A 110 39.80 -18.11 10.92
CA ASP A 110 38.52 -18.06 10.23
C ASP A 110 38.04 -16.64 9.81
N LEU A 111 38.90 -15.63 9.94
CA LEU A 111 38.55 -14.21 9.69
C LEU A 111 38.70 -13.76 8.22
N GLN A 112 39.18 -14.62 7.32
CA GLN A 112 39.37 -14.24 5.90
C GLN A 112 38.28 -14.75 4.92
N LYS A 113 37.35 -15.59 5.35
CA LYS A 113 36.26 -16.08 4.49
C LYS A 113 34.87 -15.51 4.79
N LYS A 114 34.70 -14.76 5.87
CA LYS A 114 33.41 -14.05 6.19
C LYS A 114 33.29 -12.62 5.67
N GLY A 115 34.36 -12.05 5.12
CA GLY A 115 34.41 -10.66 4.70
C GLY A 115 33.72 -10.31 3.37
N PHE A 116 33.21 -11.29 2.62
CA PHE A 116 32.64 -11.04 1.29
C PHE A 116 31.09 -11.06 1.25
N CYS A 117 30.47 -11.63 2.28
CA CYS A 117 28.99 -11.73 2.32
C CYS A 117 28.33 -10.60 3.14
N GLU A 118 29.05 -10.00 4.12
CA GLU A 118 28.51 -8.92 4.94
C GLU A 118 28.56 -7.53 4.28
N ARG A 119 29.43 -7.34 3.26
CA ARG A 119 29.47 -6.06 2.51
C ARG A 119 28.32 -5.86 1.53
N SER A 120 27.70 -6.94 1.04
CA SER A 120 26.55 -6.84 0.14
C SER A 120 25.25 -6.58 0.92
N GLN A 121 25.09 -7.15 2.09
CA GLN A 121 23.90 -6.92 2.92
C GLN A 121 23.89 -5.54 3.58
N GLY A 122 25.05 -5.01 3.94
CA GLY A 122 25.18 -3.66 4.49
C GLY A 122 24.91 -2.55 3.48
N LYS A 123 25.28 -2.74 2.20
CA LYS A 123 24.99 -1.76 1.14
C LYS A 123 23.52 -1.74 0.73
N GLU A 124 22.89 -2.91 0.65
CA GLU A 124 21.45 -3.00 0.33
C GLU A 124 20.60 -2.41 1.47
N ALA A 125 20.95 -2.62 2.73
CA ALA A 125 20.25 -2.05 3.88
C ALA A 125 20.40 -0.51 3.97
N VAL A 126 21.53 0.04 3.57
CA VAL A 126 21.79 1.50 3.54
C VAL A 126 21.04 2.18 2.37
N GLU A 127 20.92 1.51 1.21
CA GLU A 127 20.08 2.02 0.12
C GLU A 127 18.58 1.96 0.46
N VAL A 128 18.10 0.98 1.23
CA VAL A 128 16.70 0.89 1.70
C VAL A 128 16.31 2.07 2.59
N LEU A 129 17.18 2.49 3.47
CA LEU A 129 16.97 3.69 4.28
C LEU A 129 16.90 4.97 3.42
N ASN A 130 17.65 5.02 2.30
CA ASN A 130 17.73 6.21 1.48
C ASN A 130 16.43 6.61 0.75
N SER A 131 15.65 5.68 0.18
CA SER A 131 14.44 6.06 -0.57
C SER A 131 13.27 6.43 0.33
N MET A 132 13.12 5.76 1.49
CA MET A 132 12.11 6.14 2.50
C MET A 132 12.50 7.45 3.19
N ASP A 133 13.76 7.66 3.50
CA ASP A 133 14.24 8.91 4.09
C ASP A 133 14.10 10.06 3.11
N ALA A 134 14.40 9.84 1.82
CA ALA A 134 14.16 10.82 0.77
C ALA A 134 12.66 11.15 0.61
N LEU A 135 11.76 10.16 0.73
CA LEU A 135 10.31 10.41 0.75
C LEU A 135 9.90 11.23 1.97
N ASN A 136 10.41 10.90 3.15
CA ASN A 136 10.10 11.61 4.37
C ASN A 136 10.65 13.04 4.41
N SER A 137 11.76 13.30 3.72
CA SER A 137 12.37 14.62 3.60
C SER A 137 11.64 15.57 2.63
N LEU A 138 10.74 15.07 1.79
CA LEU A 138 9.92 15.93 0.93
C LEU A 138 9.10 16.90 1.80
N ILE A 139 8.97 18.13 1.36
CA ILE A 139 8.16 19.14 2.04
C ILE A 139 6.68 18.81 1.80
N GLY A 140 5.86 18.93 2.83
CA GLY A 140 4.42 18.65 2.77
C GLY A 140 4.09 17.18 2.50
N LEU A 141 3.03 16.93 1.72
CA LEU A 141 2.55 15.61 1.28
C LEU A 141 2.29 14.61 2.42
N ALA A 142 1.82 15.08 3.59
CA ALA A 142 1.63 14.23 4.78
C ALA A 142 0.76 13.01 4.50
N SER A 143 -0.39 13.17 3.82
CA SER A 143 -1.30 12.09 3.47
C SER A 143 -0.66 11.07 2.51
N VAL A 144 0.15 11.55 1.55
CA VAL A 144 0.87 10.69 0.60
C VAL A 144 1.91 9.83 1.32
N LYS A 145 2.68 10.45 2.23
CA LYS A 145 3.68 9.75 3.05
C LYS A 145 3.04 8.67 3.93
N GLU A 146 1.90 8.98 4.54
CA GLU A 146 1.15 8.02 5.37
C GLU A 146 0.66 6.82 4.56
N GLU A 147 0.04 7.05 3.40
CA GLU A 147 -0.43 5.99 2.50
C GLU A 147 0.72 5.11 2.00
N LEU A 148 1.85 5.70 1.62
CA LEU A 148 3.03 4.94 1.18
C LEU A 148 3.68 4.17 2.32
N SER A 149 3.77 4.77 3.52
CA SER A 149 4.27 4.08 4.72
C SER A 149 3.40 2.88 5.08
N SER A 150 2.08 3.02 4.99
CA SER A 150 1.13 1.92 5.19
C SER A 150 1.36 0.79 4.18
N MET A 151 1.57 1.13 2.91
CA MET A 151 1.88 0.15 1.86
C MET A 151 3.20 -0.57 2.12
N VAL A 152 4.25 0.14 2.50
CA VAL A 152 5.56 -0.43 2.86
C VAL A 152 5.44 -1.40 4.04
N ASN A 153 4.73 -1.01 5.09
CA ASN A 153 4.50 -1.86 6.25
C ASN A 153 3.74 -3.15 5.88
N PHE A 154 2.76 -3.03 5.00
CA PHE A 154 2.02 -4.17 4.49
C PHE A 154 2.91 -5.14 3.69
N ILE A 155 3.80 -4.62 2.82
CA ILE A 155 4.77 -5.43 2.08
C ILE A 155 5.71 -6.17 3.04
N LYS A 156 6.25 -5.46 4.03
CA LYS A 156 7.13 -6.06 5.05
C LYS A 156 6.42 -7.16 5.85
N LEU A 157 5.15 -6.94 6.20
CA LEU A 157 4.34 -7.94 6.90
C LEU A 157 4.11 -9.19 6.05
N ASN A 158 3.74 -9.02 4.78
CA ASN A 158 3.52 -10.14 3.86
C ASN A 158 4.80 -10.95 3.64
N ARG A 159 5.95 -10.29 3.52
CA ARG A 159 7.25 -10.96 3.43
C ARG A 159 7.52 -11.82 4.66
N LYS A 160 7.34 -11.28 5.87
CA LYS A 160 7.49 -12.06 7.12
C LYS A 160 6.54 -13.26 7.18
N ARG A 161 5.30 -13.09 6.71
CA ARG A 161 4.34 -14.20 6.65
C ARG A 161 4.79 -15.29 5.68
N THR A 162 5.32 -14.92 4.51
CA THR A 162 5.90 -15.88 3.55
C THR A 162 7.08 -16.63 4.16
N GLU A 163 7.98 -15.94 4.86
CA GLU A 163 9.13 -16.54 5.53
C GLU A 163 8.72 -17.55 6.63
N GLN A 164 7.54 -17.35 7.24
CA GLN A 164 6.95 -18.25 8.24
C GLN A 164 6.06 -19.34 7.63
N GLY A 165 6.00 -19.47 6.31
CA GLY A 165 5.14 -20.45 5.61
C GLY A 165 3.64 -20.19 5.74
N LEU A 166 3.24 -18.98 6.16
CA LEU A 166 1.83 -18.59 6.28
C LEU A 166 1.24 -18.20 4.91
N PRO A 167 -0.05 -18.45 4.67
CA PRO A 167 -0.69 -18.06 3.42
C PRO A 167 -0.65 -16.55 3.24
N VAL A 168 -0.21 -16.12 2.06
CA VAL A 168 -0.14 -14.71 1.67
C VAL A 168 -1.05 -14.48 0.47
N THR A 169 -1.87 -13.45 0.54
CA THR A 169 -2.67 -13.01 -0.61
C THR A 169 -1.77 -12.24 -1.57
N GLN A 170 -1.69 -12.69 -2.83
CA GLN A 170 -1.04 -11.91 -3.88
C GLN A 170 -1.82 -10.63 -4.11
N ILE A 171 -1.18 -9.49 -3.89
CA ILE A 171 -1.77 -8.18 -4.08
C ILE A 171 -1.00 -7.46 -5.17
N ALA A 172 -1.75 -6.91 -6.12
CA ALA A 172 -1.18 -5.99 -7.11
C ALA A 172 -0.90 -4.64 -6.45
N TYR A 173 0.29 -4.09 -6.68
CA TYR A 173 0.72 -2.80 -6.14
C TYR A 173 0.50 -1.64 -7.11
N HIS A 174 -0.37 -1.82 -8.11
CA HIS A 174 -0.73 -0.76 -9.03
C HIS A 174 -1.48 0.36 -8.30
N CYS A 175 -1.17 1.62 -8.63
CA CYS A 175 -1.71 2.80 -7.96
C CYS A 175 -2.29 3.80 -8.96
N VAL A 176 -3.21 4.62 -8.48
CA VAL A 176 -3.70 5.82 -9.16
C VAL A 176 -3.24 7.04 -8.35
N PHE A 177 -2.47 7.92 -8.98
CA PHE A 177 -2.04 9.19 -8.39
C PHE A 177 -2.93 10.30 -8.91
N THR A 178 -3.66 10.94 -8.02
CA THR A 178 -4.58 12.03 -8.36
C THR A 178 -4.11 13.34 -7.78
N GLY A 179 -4.24 14.42 -8.52
CA GLY A 179 -3.88 15.78 -8.06
C GLY A 179 -3.46 16.70 -9.21
N ASN A 180 -3.35 17.98 -8.90
CA ASN A 180 -2.98 19.02 -9.85
C ASN A 180 -1.53 18.86 -10.37
N PRO A 181 -1.17 19.48 -11.51
CA PRO A 181 0.21 19.51 -11.98
C PRO A 181 1.13 20.16 -10.94
N GLY A 182 2.38 19.71 -10.89
CA GLY A 182 3.38 20.28 -9.97
C GLY A 182 3.26 19.83 -8.50
N THR A 183 2.34 18.92 -8.15
CA THR A 183 2.16 18.41 -6.77
C THR A 183 3.13 17.28 -6.40
N GLY A 184 4.13 16.97 -7.25
CA GLY A 184 5.19 16.00 -6.93
C GLY A 184 4.89 14.55 -7.29
N LYS A 185 3.83 14.26 -8.09
CA LYS A 185 3.45 12.88 -8.47
C LYS A 185 4.59 12.07 -9.07
N THR A 186 5.29 12.61 -10.06
CA THR A 186 6.43 11.94 -10.73
C THR A 186 7.61 11.73 -9.78
N THR A 187 7.91 12.72 -8.92
CA THR A 187 8.98 12.61 -7.91
C THR A 187 8.69 11.48 -6.94
N VAL A 188 7.48 11.41 -6.42
CA VAL A 188 7.05 10.33 -5.51
C VAL A 188 7.03 8.98 -6.23
N ALA A 189 6.60 8.90 -7.49
CA ALA A 189 6.64 7.66 -8.26
C ALA A 189 8.07 7.12 -8.43
N ARG A 190 9.06 8.00 -8.61
CA ARG A 190 10.48 7.64 -8.70
C ARG A 190 11.00 7.09 -7.37
N LEU A 191 10.67 7.73 -6.26
CA LEU A 191 11.02 7.24 -4.92
C LEU A 191 10.34 5.91 -4.63
N LEU A 192 9.07 5.76 -5.01
CA LEU A 192 8.33 4.51 -4.85
C LEU A 192 8.95 3.36 -5.62
N ALA A 193 9.46 3.59 -6.83
CA ALA A 193 10.19 2.59 -7.61
C ALA A 193 11.47 2.12 -6.88
N GLY A 194 12.21 3.05 -6.28
CA GLY A 194 13.35 2.76 -5.39
C GLY A 194 12.94 1.89 -4.20
N ILE A 195 11.89 2.31 -3.49
CA ILE A 195 11.34 1.58 -2.33
C ILE A 195 10.95 0.14 -2.71
N PHE A 196 10.27 -0.07 -3.83
CA PHE A 196 9.91 -1.41 -4.29
C PHE A 196 11.13 -2.30 -4.61
N LYS A 197 12.19 -1.72 -5.19
CA LYS A 197 13.47 -2.41 -5.38
C LYS A 197 14.06 -2.83 -4.04
N GLU A 198 14.15 -1.91 -3.13
CA GLU A 198 14.70 -2.09 -1.79
C GLU A 198 13.97 -3.16 -0.98
N LEU A 199 12.65 -3.20 -1.11
CA LEU A 199 11.81 -4.24 -0.50
C LEU A 199 11.85 -5.58 -1.25
N GLY A 200 12.60 -5.68 -2.36
CA GLY A 200 12.68 -6.89 -3.17
C GLY A 200 11.40 -7.24 -3.94
N VAL A 201 10.48 -6.28 -4.07
CA VAL A 201 9.26 -6.42 -4.89
C VAL A 201 9.61 -6.34 -6.38
N LEU A 202 10.52 -5.44 -6.73
CA LEU A 202 11.01 -5.25 -8.09
C LEU A 202 12.54 -5.48 -8.14
N LYS A 203 13.04 -6.06 -9.23
CA LYS A 203 14.47 -6.38 -9.35
C LYS A 203 15.31 -5.16 -9.68
N LYS A 204 14.84 -4.27 -10.58
CA LYS A 204 15.60 -3.12 -11.07
C LYS A 204 15.16 -1.81 -10.41
N GLY A 205 13.84 -1.62 -10.23
CA GLY A 205 13.28 -0.42 -9.60
C GLY A 205 13.45 0.85 -10.43
N GLN A 206 13.59 0.73 -11.77
CA GLN A 206 13.59 1.90 -12.66
C GLN A 206 12.18 2.46 -12.81
N LEU A 207 12.07 3.76 -13.00
CA LEU A 207 10.85 4.44 -13.43
C LEU A 207 10.90 4.66 -14.93
N VAL A 208 9.89 4.18 -15.65
CA VAL A 208 9.66 4.51 -17.06
C VAL A 208 8.47 5.43 -17.13
N GLU A 209 8.70 6.67 -17.51
CA GLU A 209 7.68 7.71 -17.63
C GLU A 209 7.17 7.75 -19.07
N THR A 210 5.87 7.83 -19.24
CA THR A 210 5.20 7.92 -20.54
C THR A 210 3.86 8.64 -20.40
N ASP A 211 3.30 9.01 -21.53
CA ASP A 211 1.97 9.57 -21.68
C ASP A 211 1.22 8.85 -22.82
N ARG A 212 0.08 9.40 -23.22
CA ARG A 212 -0.66 8.91 -24.38
C ARG A 212 0.22 8.82 -25.63
N SER A 213 1.04 9.83 -25.91
CA SER A 213 1.86 9.91 -27.12
C SER A 213 2.89 8.80 -27.19
N GLY A 214 3.44 8.37 -26.05
CA GLY A 214 4.36 7.25 -25.95
C GLY A 214 3.72 5.89 -26.17
N LEU A 215 2.42 5.73 -25.90
CA LEU A 215 1.69 4.45 -25.97
C LEU A 215 0.91 4.27 -27.27
N VAL A 216 0.25 5.31 -27.74
CA VAL A 216 -0.63 5.26 -28.92
C VAL A 216 0.18 5.58 -30.18
N ALA A 217 0.00 4.82 -31.24
CA ALA A 217 0.60 5.06 -32.53
C ALA A 217 -0.40 5.80 -33.47
N GLU A 218 0.15 6.40 -34.51
CA GLU A 218 -0.64 7.15 -35.51
C GLU A 218 -1.33 6.23 -36.54
N TYR A 219 -0.84 5.00 -36.70
CA TYR A 219 -1.32 4.07 -37.72
C TYR A 219 -1.95 2.82 -37.11
N ILE A 220 -2.93 2.25 -37.83
CA ILE A 220 -3.66 1.02 -37.46
C ILE A 220 -2.67 -0.13 -37.20
N GLY A 221 -2.88 -0.86 -36.11
CA GLY A 221 -2.13 -2.07 -35.76
C GLY A 221 -0.74 -1.82 -35.18
N GLN A 222 -0.32 -0.57 -35.00
CA GLN A 222 0.99 -0.23 -34.42
C GLN A 222 0.92 0.11 -32.92
N THR A 223 -0.25 0.43 -32.40
CA THR A 223 -0.43 0.83 -31.00
C THR A 223 -0.05 -0.29 -30.04
N ALA A 224 -0.52 -1.52 -30.27
CA ALA A 224 -0.13 -2.65 -29.43
C ALA A 224 1.38 -2.91 -29.44
N VAL A 225 2.03 -2.78 -30.59
CA VAL A 225 3.49 -2.95 -30.73
C VAL A 225 4.23 -1.87 -29.94
N LYS A 226 3.82 -0.60 -30.09
CA LYS A 226 4.41 0.55 -29.39
C LYS A 226 4.22 0.44 -27.88
N THR A 227 3.01 0.11 -27.43
CA THR A 227 2.69 -0.11 -26.01
C THR A 227 3.52 -1.23 -25.43
N ASN A 228 3.63 -2.39 -26.11
CA ASN A 228 4.46 -3.51 -25.66
C ASN A 228 5.93 -3.10 -25.50
N LYS A 229 6.47 -2.37 -26.45
CA LYS A 229 7.87 -1.89 -26.39
C LYS A 229 8.14 -1.03 -25.16
N ILE A 230 7.23 -0.11 -24.81
CA ILE A 230 7.36 0.71 -23.61
C ILE A 230 7.26 -0.16 -22.36
N ILE A 231 6.28 -1.08 -22.30
CA ILE A 231 6.13 -2.00 -21.17
C ILE A 231 7.37 -2.87 -20.98
N ASP A 232 7.97 -3.36 -22.06
CA ASP A 232 9.20 -4.17 -21.99
C ASP A 232 10.36 -3.39 -21.35
N THR A 233 10.46 -2.08 -21.58
CA THR A 233 11.46 -1.23 -20.91
C THR A 233 11.17 -1.02 -19.43
N ALA A 234 9.91 -1.14 -19.02
CA ALA A 234 9.45 -0.98 -17.64
C ALA A 234 9.49 -2.27 -16.81
N LEU A 235 9.79 -3.42 -17.44
CA LEU A 235 9.85 -4.69 -16.72
C LEU A 235 10.93 -4.68 -15.64
N ASP A 236 10.57 -5.25 -14.48
CA ASP A 236 11.32 -5.22 -13.23
C ASP A 236 11.37 -3.82 -12.57
N GLY A 237 10.47 -2.92 -12.99
CA GLY A 237 10.36 -1.53 -12.55
C GLY A 237 8.91 -1.03 -12.51
N VAL A 238 8.80 0.29 -12.50
CA VAL A 238 7.52 1.00 -12.47
C VAL A 238 7.28 1.70 -13.81
N LEU A 239 6.10 1.48 -14.40
CA LEU A 239 5.60 2.25 -15.54
C LEU A 239 4.69 3.35 -14.99
N PHE A 240 5.08 4.61 -15.20
CA PHE A 240 4.30 5.79 -14.84
C PHE A 240 3.67 6.38 -16.11
N ILE A 241 2.34 6.43 -16.11
CA ILE A 241 1.56 6.98 -17.23
C ILE A 241 0.92 8.27 -16.76
N ASP A 242 1.44 9.38 -17.26
CA ASP A 242 0.87 10.70 -16.92
C ASP A 242 -0.35 11.01 -17.80
N GLU A 243 -1.28 11.77 -17.24
CA GLU A 243 -2.58 12.09 -17.86
C GLU A 243 -3.26 10.86 -18.48
N ALA A 244 -3.24 9.73 -17.77
CA ALA A 244 -3.67 8.42 -18.28
C ALA A 244 -5.12 8.42 -18.81
N TYR A 245 -5.98 9.30 -18.30
CA TYR A 245 -7.36 9.49 -18.77
C TYR A 245 -7.44 9.88 -20.25
N THR A 246 -6.38 10.49 -20.80
CA THR A 246 -6.32 10.86 -22.23
C THR A 246 -6.37 9.63 -23.15
N LEU A 247 -6.00 8.44 -22.65
CA LEU A 247 -6.13 7.19 -23.40
C LEU A 247 -7.57 6.82 -23.76
N ALA A 248 -8.56 7.34 -23.02
CA ALA A 248 -9.98 7.09 -23.26
C ALA A 248 -10.72 8.27 -23.90
N GLN A 249 -10.05 9.40 -24.19
CA GLN A 249 -10.69 10.63 -24.69
C GLN A 249 -10.93 10.64 -26.20
N GLY A 250 -10.52 9.62 -26.92
CA GLY A 250 -10.70 9.53 -28.37
C GLY A 250 -12.05 8.93 -28.77
N GLY A 251 -12.50 9.25 -29.99
CA GLY A 251 -13.73 8.71 -30.57
C GLY A 251 -13.59 7.22 -30.97
N SER A 252 -14.60 6.67 -31.66
CA SER A 252 -14.69 5.26 -32.08
C SER A 252 -13.53 4.76 -32.99
N GLN A 253 -12.72 5.64 -33.52
CA GLN A 253 -11.53 5.33 -34.30
C GLN A 253 -10.21 5.54 -33.50
N ASP A 254 -10.31 5.74 -32.19
CA ASP A 254 -9.15 6.00 -31.35
C ASP A 254 -8.48 4.70 -30.89
N TYR A 255 -7.19 4.63 -31.12
CA TYR A 255 -6.35 3.48 -30.73
C TYR A 255 -5.97 3.45 -29.25
N GLY A 256 -6.43 4.39 -28.43
CA GLY A 256 -6.19 4.41 -27.00
C GLY A 256 -6.80 3.19 -26.28
N HIS A 257 -7.96 2.71 -26.74
CA HIS A 257 -8.55 1.48 -26.23
C HIS A 257 -7.68 0.22 -26.48
N GLU A 258 -6.95 0.19 -27.62
CA GLU A 258 -6.00 -0.89 -27.92
C GLU A 258 -4.80 -0.84 -26.96
N ALA A 259 -4.31 0.38 -26.66
CA ALA A 259 -3.25 0.58 -25.67
C ALA A 259 -3.69 0.11 -24.27
N ILE A 260 -4.91 0.48 -23.82
CA ILE A 260 -5.48 0.04 -22.54
C ILE A 260 -5.60 -1.49 -22.49
N ALA A 261 -6.15 -2.13 -23.53
CA ALA A 261 -6.30 -3.58 -23.58
C ALA A 261 -4.94 -4.29 -23.52
N THR A 262 -3.95 -3.79 -24.26
CA THR A 262 -2.57 -4.30 -24.24
C THR A 262 -1.94 -4.14 -22.85
N LEU A 263 -2.09 -2.98 -22.23
CA LEU A 263 -1.60 -2.69 -20.88
C LEU A 263 -2.19 -3.66 -19.86
N LEU A 264 -3.51 -3.83 -19.85
CA LEU A 264 -4.22 -4.72 -18.91
C LEU A 264 -3.77 -6.17 -19.04
N LYS A 265 -3.57 -6.65 -20.28
CA LYS A 265 -3.03 -7.99 -20.54
C LYS A 265 -1.62 -8.13 -19.98
N ARG A 266 -0.73 -7.19 -20.29
CA ARG A 266 0.67 -7.22 -19.84
C ARG A 266 0.82 -7.08 -18.32
N MET A 267 -0.05 -6.33 -17.66
CA MET A 267 -0.12 -6.26 -16.20
C MET A 267 -0.44 -7.62 -15.57
N GLU A 268 -1.34 -8.38 -16.18
CA GLU A 268 -1.68 -9.73 -15.74
C GLU A 268 -0.53 -10.71 -15.96
N ASP A 269 0.06 -10.68 -17.16
CA ASP A 269 1.16 -11.57 -17.56
C ASP A 269 2.46 -11.31 -16.74
N ASN A 270 2.64 -10.10 -16.21
CA ASN A 270 3.86 -9.67 -15.52
C ASN A 270 3.59 -9.09 -14.12
N ARG A 271 2.58 -9.59 -13.43
CA ARG A 271 2.13 -9.07 -12.11
C ARG A 271 3.23 -8.99 -11.05
N ASP A 272 4.25 -9.86 -11.14
CA ASP A 272 5.37 -9.95 -10.19
C ASP A 272 6.58 -9.08 -10.61
N ARG A 273 6.52 -8.45 -11.80
CA ARG A 273 7.66 -7.77 -12.41
C ARG A 273 7.32 -6.37 -12.91
N LEU A 274 6.05 -5.99 -12.92
CA LEU A 274 5.60 -4.71 -13.43
C LEU A 274 4.62 -4.08 -12.46
N ILE A 275 4.93 -2.87 -12.03
CA ILE A 275 3.98 -2.02 -11.30
C ILE A 275 3.62 -0.85 -12.20
N VAL A 276 2.33 -0.56 -12.30
CA VAL A 276 1.82 0.55 -13.11
C VAL A 276 1.25 1.61 -12.17
N VAL A 277 1.65 2.85 -12.39
CA VAL A 277 1.12 4.03 -11.73
C VAL A 277 0.45 4.90 -12.80
N LEU A 278 -0.85 5.09 -12.66
CA LEU A 278 -1.62 5.99 -13.51
C LEU A 278 -1.74 7.34 -12.81
N ALA A 279 -1.41 8.43 -13.47
CA ALA A 279 -1.48 9.77 -12.90
C ALA A 279 -2.42 10.67 -13.70
N GLY A 280 -3.03 11.65 -13.02
CA GLY A 280 -3.89 12.64 -13.65
C GLY A 280 -4.77 13.41 -12.67
N TYR A 281 -5.69 14.18 -13.19
CA TYR A 281 -6.68 14.94 -12.40
C TYR A 281 -7.71 14.01 -11.75
N GLY A 282 -8.15 14.34 -10.55
CA GLY A 282 -8.99 13.45 -9.73
C GLY A 282 -10.32 13.06 -10.37
N SER A 283 -11.04 14.00 -10.95
CA SER A 283 -12.33 13.78 -11.62
C SER A 283 -12.20 12.92 -12.88
N GLU A 284 -11.22 13.26 -13.72
CA GLU A 284 -10.93 12.58 -14.99
C GLU A 284 -10.45 11.15 -14.74
N MET A 285 -9.54 10.97 -13.77
CA MET A 285 -9.03 9.65 -13.41
C MET A 285 -10.12 8.74 -12.85
N LYS A 286 -11.05 9.27 -12.05
CA LYS A 286 -12.20 8.51 -11.56
C LYS A 286 -13.06 8.01 -12.71
N THR A 287 -13.45 8.90 -13.61
CA THR A 287 -14.25 8.55 -14.81
C THR A 287 -13.52 7.53 -15.68
N PHE A 288 -12.22 7.72 -15.89
CA PHE A 288 -11.37 6.82 -16.67
C PHE A 288 -11.31 5.39 -16.08
N ILE A 289 -11.07 5.27 -14.80
CA ILE A 289 -11.01 3.95 -14.15
C ILE A 289 -12.38 3.28 -14.12
N GLU A 290 -13.45 4.03 -13.89
CA GLU A 290 -14.82 3.51 -13.86
C GLU A 290 -15.33 3.08 -15.25
N SER A 291 -14.80 3.66 -16.33
CA SER A 291 -15.20 3.34 -17.71
C SER A 291 -14.78 1.92 -18.16
N ASN A 292 -13.81 1.29 -17.51
CA ASN A 292 -13.28 0.00 -17.89
C ASN A 292 -13.20 -0.97 -16.71
N PRO A 293 -13.95 -2.08 -16.70
CA PRO A 293 -13.94 -3.06 -15.61
C PRO A 293 -12.55 -3.66 -15.33
N GLY A 294 -11.72 -3.79 -16.38
CA GLY A 294 -10.35 -4.29 -16.26
C GLY A 294 -9.43 -3.31 -15.49
N LEU A 295 -9.58 -2.01 -15.72
CA LEU A 295 -8.89 -0.96 -14.94
C LEU A 295 -9.38 -0.99 -13.49
N ARG A 296 -10.70 -0.98 -13.30
CA ARG A 296 -11.31 -0.95 -11.96
C ARG A 296 -10.89 -2.14 -11.08
N SER A 297 -10.71 -3.33 -11.66
CA SER A 297 -10.30 -4.52 -10.90
C SER A 297 -8.84 -4.50 -10.49
N ARG A 298 -7.96 -3.79 -11.22
CA ARG A 298 -6.51 -3.77 -10.98
C ARG A 298 -6.03 -2.53 -10.24
N PHE A 299 -6.74 -1.40 -10.38
CA PHE A 299 -6.39 -0.13 -9.76
C PHE A 299 -7.37 0.18 -8.61
N ASN A 300 -7.10 -0.39 -7.44
CA ASN A 300 -7.92 -0.23 -6.24
C ASN A 300 -7.26 0.67 -5.17
N ARG A 301 -6.05 1.17 -5.43
CA ARG A 301 -5.32 2.06 -4.54
C ARG A 301 -5.18 3.44 -5.16
N TYR A 302 -5.76 4.43 -4.46
CA TYR A 302 -5.75 5.83 -4.88
C TYR A 302 -4.94 6.63 -3.89
N ILE A 303 -3.96 7.39 -4.39
CA ILE A 303 -3.12 8.29 -3.61
C ILE A 303 -3.39 9.71 -4.10
N ASN A 304 -3.97 10.51 -3.22
CA ASN A 304 -4.30 11.89 -3.55
C ASN A 304 -3.17 12.83 -3.15
N PHE A 305 -2.75 13.64 -4.11
CA PHE A 305 -1.74 14.68 -3.96
C PHE A 305 -2.45 16.02 -3.81
N PRO A 306 -2.57 16.55 -2.59
CA PRO A 306 -3.16 17.87 -2.38
C PRO A 306 -2.24 18.96 -2.94
N ASP A 307 -2.81 20.12 -3.19
CA ASP A 307 -2.03 21.31 -3.50
C ASP A 307 -1.19 21.72 -2.30
N TYR A 308 0.00 22.24 -2.54
CA TYR A 308 0.86 22.77 -1.49
C TYR A 308 0.26 24.05 -0.90
N THR A 309 0.38 24.19 0.40
CA THR A 309 0.07 25.44 1.09
C THR A 309 1.12 26.52 0.74
N PRO A 310 0.79 27.83 0.89
CA PRO A 310 1.75 28.90 0.67
C PRO A 310 3.06 28.75 1.47
N ASN A 311 3.00 28.24 2.68
CA ASN A 311 4.18 28.00 3.51
C ASN A 311 5.05 26.86 2.96
N GLU A 312 4.43 25.75 2.55
CA GLU A 312 5.15 24.63 1.93
C GLU A 312 5.80 25.07 0.60
N LEU A 313 5.13 25.89 -0.21
CA LEU A 313 5.72 26.45 -1.43
C LEU A 313 6.93 27.33 -1.13
N LEU A 314 6.89 28.12 -0.05
CA LEU A 314 8.01 28.93 0.39
C LEU A 314 9.19 28.05 0.83
N GLU A 315 8.93 26.99 1.59
CA GLU A 315 9.95 26.03 2.01
C GLU A 315 10.58 25.31 0.81
N ILE A 316 9.75 24.87 -0.17
CA ILE A 316 10.23 24.28 -1.42
C ILE A 316 11.12 25.26 -2.16
N PHE A 317 10.71 26.53 -2.30
CA PHE A 317 11.51 27.55 -2.95
C PHE A 317 12.86 27.76 -2.25
N GLN A 318 12.84 27.83 -0.92
CA GLN A 318 14.06 27.99 -0.13
C GLN A 318 15.02 26.80 -0.31
N SER A 319 14.51 25.57 -0.43
CA SER A 319 15.33 24.39 -0.65
C SER A 319 16.09 24.38 -1.97
N TYR A 320 15.68 25.17 -2.96
CA TYR A 320 16.39 25.35 -4.23
C TYR A 320 17.46 26.45 -4.20
N LEU A 321 17.51 27.24 -3.14
CA LEU A 321 18.46 28.36 -2.99
C LEU A 321 19.75 27.95 -2.25
N VAL A 322 19.76 26.75 -1.68
CA VAL A 322 20.91 26.14 -0.99
C VAL A 322 21.64 25.21 -1.93
#